data_ff08bfb03bd6559f90a62880eb722b82
#
_entry.id   ff08bfb03bd6559f90a62880eb722b82
#
_cell.length_a   1.000
_cell.length_b   1.000
_cell.length_c   1.000
_cell.angle_alpha   90.00
_cell.angle_beta   90.00
_cell.angle_gamma   90.00
#
_symmetry.space_group_name_H-M   'P 1'
#
loop_
_entity.id
_entity.type
_entity.pdbx_description
1 polymer ?
#
loop_
_entity_poly.entity_id
_entity_poly.type
_entity_poly.pdbx_seq_one_letter_code
_entity_poly.pdbx_strand_id
1 'polypeptide(L)'
;MSGNLLAKWIIGKAEKSEAYRAGTLTGMKHPKPDREMIKAAGGLPELIRQADELEKSGYIRTEKSNLGADMKKIYYSIDVIPKLCEKEGIEDPRKQQLRYIKQIEQLRAEVQGSFLEGYYDEIIRRLELGEIVKSPDMEDVDFFRCLNAVVNLKKSLWMRVFSAAVLNDSKRFKKDYEKKGDGMERSASV
;
A
#
# COMPACT_ATOMS: atom_id res chain seq x y z
N MET A 1 20.46 12.70 -3.21
CA MET A 1 19.73 13.93 -2.83
C MET A 1 18.65 13.54 -1.83
N SER A 2 18.61 14.16 -0.66
CA SER A 2 17.53 13.94 0.31
C SER A 2 16.26 14.57 -0.27
N GLY A 3 15.22 13.76 -0.55
CA GLY A 3 13.94 14.25 -1.08
C GLY A 3 13.24 15.20 -0.10
N ASN A 4 12.19 15.87 -0.55
CA ASN A 4 11.42 16.81 0.26
C ASN A 4 10.55 16.05 1.29
N LEU A 5 10.91 16.14 2.58
CA LEU A 5 10.23 15.41 3.66
C LEU A 5 8.76 15.81 3.81
N LEU A 6 8.41 17.07 3.53
CA LEU A 6 7.03 17.53 3.54
C LEU A 6 6.21 16.87 2.43
N ALA A 7 6.79 16.73 1.23
CA ALA A 7 6.13 15.99 0.13
C ALA A 7 5.89 14.54 0.52
N LYS A 8 6.89 13.86 1.09
CA LYS A 8 6.77 12.48 1.58
C LYS A 8 5.71 12.34 2.68
N TRP A 9 5.62 13.32 3.58
CA TRP A 9 4.58 13.34 4.62
C TRP A 9 3.18 13.49 4.02
N ILE A 10 3.00 14.33 3.01
CA ILE A 10 1.74 14.48 2.27
C ILE A 10 1.36 13.15 1.59
N ILE A 11 2.31 12.51 0.92
CA ILE A 11 2.13 11.20 0.29
C ILE A 11 1.74 10.14 1.34
N GLY A 12 2.42 10.10 2.50
CA GLY A 12 2.08 9.20 3.60
C GLY A 12 0.69 9.42 4.22
N LYS A 13 0.14 10.65 4.15
CA LYS A 13 -1.27 10.90 4.50
C LYS A 13 -2.22 10.32 3.44
N ALA A 14 -1.87 10.40 2.18
CA ALA A 14 -2.63 9.81 1.08
C ALA A 14 -2.59 8.27 1.14
N GLU A 15 -1.45 7.68 1.47
CA GLU A 15 -1.28 6.24 1.69
C GLU A 15 -2.22 5.69 2.77
N LYS A 16 -2.50 6.47 3.81
CA LYS A 16 -3.45 6.11 4.88
C LYS A 16 -4.91 6.43 4.55
N SER A 17 -5.20 7.06 3.44
CA SER A 17 -6.55 7.49 3.05
C SER A 17 -7.23 6.44 2.18
N GLU A 18 -8.22 5.73 2.73
CA GLU A 18 -9.05 4.78 1.98
C GLU A 18 -9.69 5.43 0.75
N ALA A 19 -10.30 6.60 0.92
CA ALA A 19 -10.94 7.33 -0.17
C ALA A 19 -9.95 7.63 -1.32
N TYR A 20 -8.68 7.97 -1.02
CA TYR A 20 -7.68 8.20 -2.05
C TYR A 20 -7.30 6.90 -2.77
N ARG A 21 -7.05 5.84 -2.02
CA ARG A 21 -6.74 4.52 -2.60
C ARG A 21 -7.88 3.97 -3.43
N ALA A 22 -9.13 4.17 -2.99
CA ALA A 22 -10.34 3.82 -3.75
C ALA A 22 -10.60 4.69 -4.99
N GLY A 23 -9.75 5.70 -5.26
CA GLY A 23 -9.81 6.47 -6.50
C GLY A 23 -10.33 7.90 -6.39
N THR A 24 -10.60 8.42 -5.19
CA THR A 24 -11.01 9.83 -5.05
C THR A 24 -9.85 10.76 -5.42
N LEU A 25 -10.07 11.62 -6.41
CA LEU A 25 -9.10 12.60 -6.93
C LEU A 25 -9.47 14.04 -6.65
N THR A 26 -10.63 14.29 -6.09
CA THR A 26 -11.17 15.65 -5.87
C THR A 26 -11.17 15.98 -4.39
N GLY A 27 -10.97 17.25 -4.09
CA GLY A 27 -11.05 17.80 -2.73
C GLY A 27 -9.77 18.47 -2.28
N MET A 28 -9.92 19.39 -1.35
CA MET A 28 -8.84 20.11 -0.69
C MET A 28 -8.54 19.48 0.67
N LYS A 29 -7.28 19.34 0.99
CA LYS A 29 -6.79 18.96 2.32
C LYS A 29 -6.05 20.14 2.94
N HIS A 30 -6.16 20.25 4.26
CA HIS A 30 -5.54 21.36 5.01
C HIS A 30 -4.98 20.89 6.36
N PRO A 31 -4.07 19.89 6.35
CA PRO A 31 -3.48 19.41 7.57
C PRO A 31 -2.56 20.47 8.22
N LYS A 32 -2.44 20.38 9.53
CA LYS A 32 -1.43 21.08 10.30
C LYS A 32 -0.23 20.13 10.51
N PRO A 33 1.01 20.58 10.27
CA PRO A 33 2.19 19.81 10.64
C PRO A 33 2.20 19.55 12.15
N ASP A 34 2.44 18.30 12.52
CA ASP A 34 2.62 17.91 13.92
C ASP A 34 4.07 18.09 14.38
N ARG A 35 4.31 17.93 15.70
CA ARG A 35 5.64 18.09 16.28
C ARG A 35 6.64 17.06 15.74
N GLU A 36 6.19 15.85 15.44
CA GLU A 36 7.06 14.80 14.90
C GLU A 36 7.53 15.17 13.48
N MET A 37 6.62 15.67 12.64
CA MET A 37 6.95 16.16 11.32
C MET A 37 7.93 17.31 11.37
N ILE A 38 7.72 18.30 12.24
CA ILE A 38 8.64 19.44 12.42
C ILE A 38 10.03 18.95 12.83
N LYS A 39 10.10 18.02 13.79
CA LYS A 39 11.37 17.43 14.24
C LYS A 39 12.06 16.64 13.12
N ALA A 40 11.32 15.81 12.39
CA ALA A 40 11.85 15.02 11.28
C ALA A 40 12.40 15.90 10.14
N ALA A 41 11.77 17.02 9.88
CA ALA A 41 12.23 18.00 8.90
C ALA A 41 13.53 18.72 9.31
N GLY A 42 13.98 18.60 10.55
CA GLY A 42 15.14 19.33 11.08
C GLY A 42 14.78 20.67 11.73
N GLY A 43 13.52 20.84 12.13
CA GLY A 43 12.95 22.00 12.77
C GLY A 43 12.03 22.83 11.88
N LEU A 44 11.38 23.81 12.50
CA LEU A 44 10.39 24.63 11.81
C LEU A 44 10.97 25.47 10.64
N PRO A 45 12.17 26.06 10.75
CA PRO A 45 12.76 26.81 9.63
C PRO A 45 12.98 25.95 8.39
N GLU A 46 13.46 24.71 8.56
CA GLU A 46 13.69 23.80 7.45
C GLU A 46 12.36 23.30 6.85
N LEU A 47 11.35 23.06 7.69
CA LEU A 47 10.01 22.73 7.22
C LEU A 47 9.40 23.86 6.37
N ILE A 48 9.58 25.13 6.79
CA ILE A 48 9.13 26.31 6.03
C ILE A 48 9.87 26.37 4.70
N ARG A 49 11.19 26.16 4.67
CA ARG A 49 11.97 26.12 3.42
C ARG A 49 11.44 25.08 2.44
N GLN A 50 11.18 23.86 2.93
CA GLN A 50 10.62 22.78 2.12
C GLN A 50 9.21 23.11 1.61
N ALA A 51 8.39 23.75 2.44
CA ALA A 51 7.06 24.20 2.04
C ALA A 51 7.12 25.29 0.96
N ASP A 52 8.04 26.25 1.08
CA ASP A 52 8.24 27.30 0.07
C ASP A 52 8.66 26.74 -1.29
N GLU A 53 9.46 25.67 -1.31
CA GLU A 53 9.81 24.97 -2.55
C GLU A 53 8.57 24.33 -3.21
N LEU A 54 7.70 23.68 -2.43
CA LEU A 54 6.48 23.07 -2.95
C LEU A 54 5.46 24.11 -3.37
N GLU A 55 5.37 25.25 -2.65
CA GLU A 55 4.48 26.36 -2.96
C GLU A 55 4.91 27.06 -4.25
N LYS A 56 6.20 27.33 -4.44
CA LYS A 56 6.78 27.86 -5.69
C LYS A 56 6.51 26.93 -6.89
N SER A 57 6.47 25.64 -6.66
CA SER A 57 6.15 24.65 -7.68
C SER A 57 4.65 24.45 -7.90
N GLY A 58 3.79 25.17 -7.16
CA GLY A 58 2.33 25.14 -7.29
C GLY A 58 1.68 23.87 -6.73
N TYR A 59 2.38 23.06 -5.93
CA TYR A 59 1.82 21.84 -5.35
C TYR A 59 0.98 22.10 -4.10
N ILE A 60 1.35 23.11 -3.32
CA ILE A 60 0.68 23.44 -2.06
C ILE A 60 0.50 24.97 -1.93
N ARG A 61 -0.31 25.37 -0.96
CA ARG A 61 -0.37 26.71 -0.42
C ARG A 61 -0.21 26.64 1.10
N THR A 62 0.48 27.60 1.69
CA THR A 62 0.73 27.64 3.14
C THR A 62 0.00 28.81 3.80
N GLU A 63 -0.46 28.60 5.04
CA GLU A 63 -0.90 29.65 5.94
C GLU A 63 0.14 29.80 7.04
N LYS A 64 0.80 30.95 7.07
CA LYS A 64 1.84 31.29 8.03
C LYS A 64 1.36 32.38 8.98
N SER A 65 1.92 32.41 10.20
CA SER A 65 1.72 33.47 11.20
C SER A 65 3.06 33.99 11.69
N ASN A 66 3.02 35.01 12.55
CA ASN A 66 4.23 35.62 13.13
C ASN A 66 5.26 36.03 12.06
N LEU A 67 4.82 36.81 11.06
CA LEU A 67 5.66 37.25 9.94
C LEU A 67 6.35 36.12 9.18
N GLY A 68 5.73 34.94 9.13
CA GLY A 68 6.25 33.77 8.44
C GLY A 68 7.08 32.82 9.31
N ALA A 69 7.26 33.14 10.60
CA ALA A 69 8.02 32.28 11.50
C ALA A 69 7.28 31.07 12.04
N ASP A 70 5.98 30.96 11.79
CA ASP A 70 5.16 29.80 12.21
C ASP A 70 4.27 29.34 11.06
N MET A 71 4.05 28.03 10.95
CA MET A 71 3.21 27.40 9.94
C MET A 71 1.92 26.88 10.57
N LYS A 72 0.79 27.50 10.22
CA LYS A 72 -0.52 27.14 10.74
C LYS A 72 -1.14 25.96 10.00
N LYS A 73 -1.17 26.03 8.66
CA LYS A 73 -1.82 25.03 7.81
C LYS A 73 -1.10 24.91 6.46
N ILE A 74 -1.23 23.75 5.88
CA ILE A 74 -0.80 23.45 4.50
C ILE A 74 -2.05 23.09 3.74
N TYR A 75 -2.29 23.72 2.60
CA TYR A 75 -3.41 23.45 1.72
C TYR A 75 -2.90 22.78 0.45
N TYR A 76 -3.49 21.65 0.09
CA TYR A 76 -3.22 21.00 -1.19
C TYR A 76 -4.49 20.36 -1.75
N SER A 77 -4.58 20.31 -3.06
CA SER A 77 -5.61 19.54 -3.76
C SER A 77 -5.15 18.08 -3.87
N ILE A 78 -6.09 17.14 -3.79
CA ILE A 78 -5.78 15.71 -3.84
C ILE A 78 -5.12 15.32 -5.18
N ASP A 79 -5.45 15.98 -6.27
CA ASP A 79 -4.92 15.74 -7.60
C ASP A 79 -3.42 16.06 -7.76
N VAL A 80 -2.79 16.75 -6.79
CA VAL A 80 -1.34 16.97 -6.80
C VAL A 80 -0.54 15.76 -6.30
N ILE A 81 -1.18 14.82 -5.59
CA ILE A 81 -0.50 13.67 -4.98
C ILE A 81 0.24 12.82 -6.02
N PRO A 82 -0.33 12.46 -7.18
CA PRO A 82 0.39 11.72 -8.22
C PRO A 82 1.67 12.44 -8.70
N LYS A 83 1.61 13.78 -8.82
CA LYS A 83 2.76 14.59 -9.22
C LYS A 83 3.84 14.65 -8.14
N LEU A 84 3.44 14.69 -6.86
CA LEU A 84 4.37 14.60 -5.74
C LEU A 84 5.05 13.23 -5.68
N CYS A 85 4.29 12.15 -5.91
CA CYS A 85 4.83 10.79 -5.98
C CYS A 85 5.89 10.67 -7.08
N GLU A 86 5.59 11.17 -8.28
CA GLU A 86 6.54 11.19 -9.41
C GLU A 86 7.81 11.98 -9.07
N LYS A 87 7.66 13.18 -8.49
CA LYS A 87 8.79 14.04 -8.07
C LYS A 87 9.70 13.36 -7.05
N GLU A 88 9.11 12.64 -6.09
CA GLU A 88 9.86 11.98 -5.01
C GLU A 88 10.31 10.55 -5.34
N GLY A 89 9.93 10.01 -6.52
CA GLY A 89 10.23 8.64 -6.92
C GLY A 89 9.52 7.58 -6.07
N ILE A 90 8.34 7.90 -5.54
CA ILE A 90 7.51 7.03 -4.70
C ILE A 90 6.35 6.52 -5.54
N GLU A 91 6.02 5.23 -5.43
CA GLU A 91 4.83 4.69 -6.09
C GLU A 91 3.56 5.38 -5.54
N ASP A 92 2.68 5.82 -6.45
CA ASP A 92 1.38 6.38 -6.06
C ASP A 92 0.54 5.28 -5.36
N PRO A 93 0.09 5.49 -4.11
CA PRO A 93 -0.69 4.50 -3.35
C PRO A 93 -1.93 3.97 -4.09
N ARG A 94 -2.52 4.79 -4.97
CA ARG A 94 -3.64 4.37 -5.82
C ARG A 94 -3.19 3.44 -6.94
N LYS A 95 -2.04 3.71 -7.58
CA LYS A 95 -1.47 2.82 -8.60
C LYS A 95 -1.07 1.48 -7.99
N GLN A 96 -0.49 1.50 -6.79
CA GLN A 96 -0.18 0.30 -6.02
C GLN A 96 -1.45 -0.52 -5.74
N GLN A 97 -2.54 0.12 -5.30
CA GLN A 97 -3.83 -0.52 -5.05
C GLN A 97 -4.38 -1.21 -6.30
N LEU A 98 -4.38 -0.51 -7.44
CA LEU A 98 -4.81 -1.06 -8.73
C LEU A 98 -3.92 -2.23 -9.19
N ARG A 99 -2.63 -2.16 -8.92
CA ARG A 99 -1.67 -3.25 -9.22
C ARG A 99 -2.03 -4.50 -8.40
N TYR A 100 -2.33 -4.34 -7.12
CA TYR A 100 -2.76 -5.46 -6.28
C TYR A 100 -4.09 -6.07 -6.75
N ILE A 101 -5.10 -5.25 -7.04
CA ILE A 101 -6.38 -5.74 -7.59
C ILE A 101 -6.13 -6.60 -8.82
N LYS A 102 -5.40 -6.07 -9.80
CA LYS A 102 -5.08 -6.81 -11.03
C LYS A 102 -4.32 -8.10 -10.78
N GLN A 103 -3.39 -8.11 -9.82
CA GLN A 103 -2.66 -9.32 -9.42
C GLN A 103 -3.61 -10.38 -8.85
N ILE A 104 -4.52 -9.99 -7.94
CA ILE A 104 -5.46 -10.94 -7.32
C ILE A 104 -6.50 -11.42 -8.32
N GLU A 105 -6.97 -10.58 -9.26
CA GLU A 105 -7.84 -11.01 -10.36
C GLU A 105 -7.20 -12.11 -11.23
N GLN A 106 -5.90 -11.99 -11.53
CA GLN A 106 -5.17 -13.02 -12.26
C GLN A 106 -5.08 -14.33 -11.48
N LEU A 107 -4.75 -14.27 -10.19
CA LEU A 107 -4.69 -15.45 -9.31
C LEU A 107 -6.06 -16.12 -9.15
N ARG A 108 -7.13 -15.34 -9.03
CA ARG A 108 -8.50 -15.81 -8.98
C ARG A 108 -8.89 -16.62 -10.22
N ALA A 109 -8.50 -16.13 -11.40
CA ALA A 109 -8.80 -16.80 -12.66
C ALA A 109 -8.17 -18.21 -12.76
N GLU A 110 -7.04 -18.47 -12.08
CA GLU A 110 -6.37 -19.78 -12.04
C GLU A 110 -7.11 -20.82 -11.21
N VAL A 111 -7.99 -20.39 -10.29
CA VAL A 111 -8.69 -21.25 -9.31
C VAL A 111 -10.20 -21.17 -9.40
N GLN A 112 -10.72 -20.80 -10.57
CA GLN A 112 -12.15 -20.66 -10.83
C GLN A 112 -12.92 -21.94 -10.46
N GLY A 113 -14.04 -21.78 -9.76
CA GLY A 113 -14.86 -22.87 -9.27
C GLY A 113 -14.34 -23.57 -8.00
N SER A 114 -13.23 -23.10 -7.43
CA SER A 114 -12.71 -23.58 -6.14
C SER A 114 -13.16 -22.68 -4.97
N PHE A 115 -12.96 -23.16 -3.74
CA PHE A 115 -13.24 -22.36 -2.53
C PHE A 115 -12.35 -21.09 -2.43
N LEU A 116 -11.18 -21.08 -3.09
CA LEU A 116 -10.29 -19.90 -3.11
C LEU A 116 -10.86 -18.76 -3.96
N GLU A 117 -11.80 -19.02 -4.85
CA GLU A 117 -12.43 -17.96 -5.65
C GLU A 117 -13.09 -16.91 -4.73
N GLY A 118 -13.90 -17.34 -3.76
CA GLY A 118 -14.53 -16.44 -2.78
C GLY A 118 -13.52 -15.72 -1.88
N TYR A 119 -12.40 -16.36 -1.55
CA TYR A 119 -11.32 -15.73 -0.80
C TYR A 119 -10.69 -14.56 -1.58
N TYR A 120 -10.43 -14.76 -2.87
CA TYR A 120 -9.88 -13.69 -3.72
C TYR A 120 -10.91 -12.59 -3.99
N ASP A 121 -12.20 -12.93 -4.13
CA ASP A 121 -13.28 -11.94 -4.28
C ASP A 121 -13.33 -11.00 -3.07
N GLU A 122 -13.17 -11.53 -1.86
CA GLU A 122 -13.14 -10.71 -0.64
C GLU A 122 -11.91 -9.80 -0.59
N ILE A 123 -10.73 -10.28 -1.00
CA ILE A 123 -9.53 -9.44 -1.09
C ILE A 123 -9.74 -8.31 -2.11
N ILE A 124 -10.25 -8.61 -3.30
CA ILE A 124 -10.53 -7.62 -4.35
C ILE A 124 -11.50 -6.56 -3.81
N ARG A 125 -12.62 -6.99 -3.21
CA ARG A 125 -13.62 -6.08 -2.64
C ARG A 125 -13.01 -5.11 -1.62
N ARG A 126 -12.16 -5.60 -0.72
CA ARG A 126 -11.49 -4.77 0.28
C ARG A 126 -10.51 -3.78 -0.36
N LEU A 127 -9.75 -4.23 -1.36
CA LEU A 127 -8.85 -3.37 -2.12
C LEU A 127 -9.63 -2.29 -2.88
N GLU A 128 -10.78 -2.60 -3.51
CA GLU A 128 -11.63 -1.64 -4.21
C GLU A 128 -12.20 -0.56 -3.27
N LEU A 129 -12.49 -0.93 -2.01
CA LEU A 129 -12.87 0.02 -0.97
C LEU A 129 -11.71 0.88 -0.45
N GLY A 130 -10.50 0.64 -0.94
CA GLY A 130 -9.32 1.36 -0.52
C GLY A 130 -8.74 0.87 0.82
N GLU A 131 -9.12 -0.29 1.32
CA GLU A 131 -8.56 -0.85 2.54
C GLU A 131 -7.09 -1.27 2.35
N ILE A 132 -6.31 -1.21 3.43
CA ILE A 132 -4.98 -1.81 3.48
C ILE A 132 -5.13 -3.27 3.90
N VAL A 133 -4.91 -4.18 2.97
CA VAL A 133 -4.87 -5.62 3.26
C VAL A 133 -3.47 -5.95 3.78
N LYS A 134 -3.37 -6.22 5.10
CA LYS A 134 -2.10 -6.53 5.77
C LYS A 134 -1.80 -8.03 5.79
N SER A 135 -2.82 -8.85 5.67
CA SER A 135 -2.73 -10.31 5.65
C SER A 135 -3.78 -10.85 4.67
N PRO A 136 -3.35 -11.57 3.65
CA PRO A 136 -1.96 -11.90 3.34
C PRO A 136 -1.13 -10.70 2.88
N ASP A 137 0.19 -10.82 2.90
CA ASP A 137 1.09 -9.82 2.33
C ASP A 137 0.93 -9.81 0.80
N MET A 138 0.46 -8.69 0.24
CA MET A 138 0.22 -8.55 -1.20
C MET A 138 1.48 -8.66 -2.06
N GLU A 139 2.66 -8.46 -1.48
CA GLU A 139 3.94 -8.63 -2.17
C GLU A 139 4.47 -10.09 -2.11
N ASP A 140 3.88 -10.95 -1.28
CA ASP A 140 4.29 -12.36 -1.16
C ASP A 140 3.68 -13.22 -2.28
N VAL A 141 4.19 -13.04 -3.50
CA VAL A 141 3.73 -13.78 -4.70
C VAL A 141 3.85 -15.30 -4.51
N ASP A 142 4.88 -15.75 -3.82
CA ASP A 142 5.10 -17.18 -3.60
C ASP A 142 4.06 -17.81 -2.67
N PHE A 143 3.55 -17.04 -1.71
CA PHE A 143 2.41 -17.46 -0.89
C PHE A 143 1.19 -17.77 -1.75
N PHE A 144 0.81 -16.86 -2.63
CA PHE A 144 -0.35 -17.05 -3.53
C PHE A 144 -0.14 -18.21 -4.52
N ARG A 145 1.09 -18.37 -5.04
CA ARG A 145 1.44 -19.52 -5.89
C ARG A 145 1.24 -20.84 -5.15
N CYS A 146 1.65 -20.91 -3.88
CA CYS A 146 1.43 -22.09 -3.05
C CYS A 146 -0.07 -22.36 -2.83
N LEU A 147 -0.88 -21.32 -2.56
CA LEU A 147 -2.34 -21.48 -2.42
C LEU A 147 -2.97 -22.08 -3.67
N ASN A 148 -2.71 -21.48 -4.83
CA ASN A 148 -3.25 -21.95 -6.10
C ASN A 148 -2.77 -23.35 -6.44
N ALA A 149 -1.50 -23.66 -6.16
CA ALA A 149 -0.95 -25.00 -6.39
C ALA A 149 -1.62 -26.06 -5.50
N VAL A 150 -1.90 -25.76 -4.22
CA VAL A 150 -2.58 -26.70 -3.32
C VAL A 150 -3.97 -27.06 -3.83
N VAL A 151 -4.75 -26.08 -4.27
CA VAL A 151 -6.12 -26.32 -4.78
C VAL A 151 -6.11 -27.11 -6.08
N ASN A 152 -5.10 -26.91 -6.91
CA ASN A 152 -4.97 -27.59 -8.20
C ASN A 152 -4.30 -28.98 -8.09
N LEU A 153 -3.94 -29.44 -6.87
CA LEU A 153 -3.36 -30.77 -6.68
C LEU A 153 -4.36 -31.87 -7.01
N LYS A 154 -4.06 -32.67 -8.02
CA LYS A 154 -4.84 -33.87 -8.38
C LYS A 154 -4.53 -35.09 -7.51
N LYS A 155 -3.42 -35.09 -6.79
CA LYS A 155 -2.92 -36.19 -5.96
C LYS A 155 -2.21 -35.63 -4.74
N SER A 156 -2.24 -36.37 -3.63
CA SER A 156 -1.43 -36.07 -2.46
C SER A 156 0.06 -36.09 -2.82
N LEU A 157 0.77 -35.01 -2.50
CA LEU A 157 2.20 -34.89 -2.68
C LEU A 157 2.90 -34.75 -1.31
N TRP A 158 4.10 -35.30 -1.23
CA TRP A 158 4.96 -35.03 -0.07
C TRP A 158 5.32 -33.56 -0.04
N MET A 159 5.28 -32.94 1.14
CA MET A 159 5.53 -31.51 1.35
C MET A 159 6.83 -31.03 0.68
N ARG A 160 7.90 -31.84 0.75
CA ARG A 160 9.18 -31.50 0.11
C ARG A 160 9.11 -31.48 -1.42
N VAL A 161 8.35 -32.43 -1.99
CA VAL A 161 8.14 -32.50 -3.45
C VAL A 161 7.30 -31.32 -3.92
N PHE A 162 6.23 -31.01 -3.19
CA PHE A 162 5.41 -29.80 -3.42
C PHE A 162 6.26 -28.55 -3.36
N SER A 163 7.02 -28.37 -2.28
CA SER A 163 7.87 -27.18 -2.09
C SER A 163 8.93 -27.04 -3.20
N ALA A 164 9.55 -28.13 -3.61
CA ALA A 164 10.50 -28.11 -4.72
C ALA A 164 9.82 -27.74 -6.07
N ALA A 165 8.63 -28.27 -6.32
CA ALA A 165 7.90 -28.01 -7.57
C ALA A 165 7.39 -26.58 -7.68
N VAL A 166 6.91 -25.99 -6.59
CA VAL A 166 6.26 -24.65 -6.59
C VAL A 166 7.27 -23.52 -6.33
N LEU A 167 8.22 -23.77 -5.40
CA LEU A 167 9.13 -22.73 -4.87
C LEU A 167 10.59 -22.92 -5.30
N ASN A 168 10.89 -23.98 -6.06
CA ASN A 168 12.26 -24.40 -6.40
C ASN A 168 13.18 -24.66 -5.17
N ASP A 169 12.58 -24.91 -4.01
CA ASP A 169 13.28 -25.21 -2.76
C ASP A 169 12.45 -26.19 -1.92
N SER A 170 12.99 -27.37 -1.67
CA SER A 170 12.29 -28.45 -0.97
C SER A 170 11.97 -28.23 0.51
N LYS A 171 12.53 -27.18 1.12
CA LYS A 171 12.35 -26.86 2.56
C LYS A 171 11.57 -25.57 2.79
N ARG A 172 11.46 -24.72 1.76
CA ARG A 172 10.94 -23.35 1.88
C ARG A 172 9.47 -23.31 2.30
N PHE A 173 8.62 -24.17 1.75
CA PHE A 173 7.20 -24.21 2.12
C PHE A 173 7.03 -24.47 3.62
N LYS A 174 7.73 -25.47 4.18
CA LYS A 174 7.66 -25.76 5.60
C LYS A 174 8.14 -24.60 6.46
N LYS A 175 9.20 -23.94 6.06
CA LYS A 175 9.80 -22.82 6.81
C LYS A 175 8.90 -21.60 6.83
N ASP A 176 8.37 -21.19 5.67
CA ASP A 176 7.78 -19.89 5.47
C ASP A 176 6.22 -19.91 5.50
N TYR A 177 5.59 -21.05 5.15
CA TYR A 177 4.15 -21.10 4.87
C TYR A 177 3.36 -22.15 5.66
N GLU A 178 3.95 -23.20 6.19
CA GLU A 178 3.23 -24.28 6.92
C GLU A 178 2.35 -23.69 8.04
N LYS A 179 2.87 -22.77 8.84
CA LYS A 179 2.14 -22.12 9.93
C LYS A 179 1.12 -21.05 9.46
N LYS A 180 1.30 -20.49 8.27
CA LYS A 180 0.35 -19.51 7.72
C LYS A 180 -0.91 -20.19 7.20
N GLY A 181 -0.82 -21.47 6.74
CA GLY A 181 -1.94 -22.27 6.28
C GLY A 181 -2.93 -22.64 7.40
N ASP A 182 -2.45 -22.94 8.61
CA ASP A 182 -3.30 -23.29 9.77
C ASP A 182 -4.26 -22.15 10.19
N GLY A 183 -3.93 -20.90 9.85
CA GLY A 183 -4.77 -19.73 10.12
C GLY A 183 -5.95 -19.58 9.17
N MET A 184 -5.90 -20.18 7.97
CA MET A 184 -6.92 -20.03 6.94
C MET A 184 -8.11 -20.97 7.14
N GLU A 185 -7.90 -22.18 7.67
CA GLU A 185 -8.98 -23.12 7.98
C GLU A 185 -9.96 -22.55 9.02
N ARG A 186 -9.50 -21.68 9.91
CA ARG A 186 -10.34 -21.02 10.94
C ARG A 186 -11.17 -19.87 10.40
N SER A 187 -10.78 -19.25 9.29
CA SER A 187 -11.50 -18.13 8.67
C SER A 187 -12.57 -18.56 7.66
N ALA A 188 -12.51 -19.81 7.18
CA ALA A 188 -13.46 -20.36 6.23
C ALA A 188 -14.66 -21.07 6.90
N SER A 189 -14.72 -21.09 8.24
CA SER A 189 -15.74 -21.79 9.05
C SER A 189 -16.68 -20.82 9.80
N VAL A 190 -16.87 -19.57 9.30
CA VAL A 190 -17.85 -18.62 9.86
C VAL A 190 -18.89 -18.25 8.82
#